data_708523b8da0551fd713563dfb710c76b
#
_entry.id   708523b8da0551fd713563dfb710c76b
#
_cell.length_a   1.000
_cell.length_b   1.000
_cell.length_c   1.000
_cell.angle_alpha   90.00
_cell.angle_beta   90.00
_cell.angle_gamma   90.00
#
_symmetry.space_group_name_H-M   'P 1'
#
loop_
_entity.id
_entity.type
_entity.pdbx_description
1 polymer ?
#
loop_
_entity_poly.entity_id
_entity_poly.type
_entity_poly.pdbx_seq_one_letter_code
_entity_poly.pdbx_strand_id
1 'polypeptide(L)'
;MQVYTIKYALIKKKYGDIDIVIGGPPCQGFSNANRQKNTAISQNNMLVRQYIRAILELDPKAFVMENVSMLKSEVHRFYLTREDVQIVEDYNIPVKETSLCLLESNFAFDGVLNIIQSYDQIVKYLWDEKHYSELNVVYKASKNLQKLPDVLKKHKKNLLEFAKAHINDSDDVILKADSEAFTAIMAYFSNECNIATIKDSIAEAIMYQRMLSKTKEIFDNDIVVERYETESGINAIIKSYAVYDYLKSILESEKHGYIIS
;
A
#
# COMPACT_ATOMS: atom_id res chain seq x y z
N MET A 1 -12.46 -7.40 -1.48
CA MET A 1 -13.74 -6.76 -1.03
C MET A 1 -14.43 -6.21 -2.26
N GLN A 2 -15.59 -6.76 -2.66
CA GLN A 2 -16.32 -6.23 -3.81
C GLN A 2 -16.84 -4.83 -3.47
N VAL A 3 -16.32 -3.81 -4.15
CA VAL A 3 -16.91 -2.48 -4.11
C VAL A 3 -18.25 -2.58 -4.82
N TYR A 4 -19.33 -2.54 -4.08
CA TYR A 4 -20.67 -2.58 -4.68
C TYR A 4 -20.85 -1.38 -5.60
N THR A 5 -20.96 -1.65 -6.89
CA THR A 5 -21.18 -0.59 -7.88
C THR A 5 -22.65 -0.18 -7.82
N ILE A 6 -22.95 0.86 -7.05
CA ILE A 6 -24.29 1.46 -7.04
C ILE A 6 -24.56 2.04 -8.43
N LYS A 7 -25.69 1.69 -9.01
CA LYS A 7 -26.15 2.26 -10.29
C LYS A 7 -27.02 3.48 -10.01
N TYR A 8 -26.40 4.64 -9.88
CA TYR A 8 -27.10 5.90 -9.53
C TYR A 8 -28.15 6.30 -10.57
N ALA A 9 -27.95 5.98 -11.85
CA ALA A 9 -28.95 6.17 -12.90
C ALA A 9 -30.31 5.47 -12.61
N LEU A 10 -30.28 4.31 -11.92
CA LEU A 10 -31.51 3.63 -11.52
C LEU A 10 -32.23 4.37 -10.38
N ILE A 11 -31.46 5.02 -9.49
CA ILE A 11 -32.00 5.84 -8.40
C ILE A 11 -32.70 7.04 -9.00
N LYS A 12 -32.06 7.79 -9.91
CA LYS A 12 -32.60 8.94 -10.58
C LYS A 12 -33.84 8.56 -11.40
N LYS A 13 -33.83 7.42 -12.10
CA LYS A 13 -34.99 6.90 -12.83
C LYS A 13 -36.19 6.58 -11.92
N LYS A 14 -35.92 6.08 -10.70
CA LYS A 14 -36.98 5.65 -9.77
C LYS A 14 -37.58 6.81 -8.97
N TYR A 15 -36.75 7.77 -8.56
CA TYR A 15 -37.12 8.81 -7.60
C TYR A 15 -37.16 10.22 -8.20
N GLY A 16 -36.75 10.40 -9.46
CA GLY A 16 -36.64 11.71 -10.11
C GLY A 16 -35.36 12.44 -9.74
N ASP A 17 -35.40 13.78 -9.89
CA ASP A 17 -34.25 14.62 -9.57
C ASP A 17 -33.95 14.64 -8.08
N ILE A 18 -32.67 14.64 -7.75
CA ILE A 18 -32.18 14.61 -6.38
C ILE A 18 -31.85 16.03 -5.93
N ASP A 19 -32.41 16.48 -4.84
CA ASP A 19 -32.13 17.82 -4.31
C ASP A 19 -30.79 17.88 -3.56
N ILE A 20 -30.52 16.89 -2.71
CA ILE A 20 -29.33 16.92 -1.84
C ILE A 20 -28.71 15.53 -1.74
N VAL A 21 -27.38 15.47 -1.83
CA VAL A 21 -26.57 14.30 -1.48
C VAL A 21 -25.79 14.58 -0.21
N ILE A 22 -25.97 13.75 0.82
CA ILE A 22 -25.26 13.87 2.10
C ILE A 22 -24.42 12.60 2.28
N GLY A 23 -23.13 12.75 2.64
CA GLY A 23 -22.26 11.62 2.91
C GLY A 23 -21.03 11.98 3.72
N GLY A 24 -20.54 11.00 4.47
CA GLY A 24 -19.29 11.05 5.23
C GLY A 24 -18.37 9.92 4.80
N PRO A 25 -17.66 10.01 3.67
CA PRO A 25 -16.71 8.97 3.31
C PRO A 25 -15.65 8.84 4.41
N PRO A 26 -15.37 7.62 4.91
CA PRO A 26 -14.52 7.44 6.09
C PRO A 26 -13.12 7.96 5.87
N CYS A 27 -12.61 8.69 6.86
CA CYS A 27 -11.30 9.33 6.87
C CYS A 27 -10.16 8.40 7.36
N GLN A 28 -10.41 7.10 7.52
CA GLN A 28 -9.42 6.18 8.09
C GLN A 28 -8.10 6.11 7.33
N GLY A 29 -8.11 6.38 6.03
CA GLY A 29 -6.91 6.54 5.21
C GLY A 29 -6.15 7.85 5.47
N PHE A 30 -6.80 8.85 6.06
CA PHE A 30 -6.28 10.19 6.32
C PHE A 30 -5.94 10.44 7.79
N SER A 31 -6.22 9.49 8.67
CA SER A 31 -5.96 9.62 10.10
C SER A 31 -4.51 9.25 10.45
N ASN A 32 -3.85 10.08 11.27
CA ASN A 32 -2.57 9.74 11.90
C ASN A 32 -2.65 8.47 12.77
N ALA A 33 -3.85 8.03 13.14
CA ALA A 33 -4.10 6.78 13.86
C ALA A 33 -3.96 5.54 12.96
N ASN A 34 -3.99 5.70 11.64
CA ASN A 34 -3.79 4.58 10.71
C ASN A 34 -2.32 4.17 10.67
N ARG A 35 -1.96 3.27 11.59
CA ARG A 35 -0.62 2.69 11.70
C ARG A 35 -0.32 1.62 10.65
N GLN A 36 -1.24 1.31 9.76
CA GLN A 36 -1.05 0.37 8.65
C GLN A 36 -0.31 1.05 7.49
N LYS A 37 0.90 1.55 7.77
CA LYS A 37 1.81 2.13 6.78
C LYS A 37 2.38 1.11 5.77
N ASN A 38 1.85 -0.11 5.74
CA ASN A 38 2.36 -1.18 4.90
C ASN A 38 1.61 -1.32 3.57
N THR A 39 0.49 -0.62 3.38
CA THR A 39 -0.22 -0.55 2.10
C THR A 39 0.09 0.79 1.44
N ALA A 40 0.62 0.77 0.22
CA ALA A 40 0.94 1.99 -0.53
C ALA A 40 -0.32 2.75 -0.91
N ILE A 41 -1.46 2.03 -0.99
CA ILE A 41 -2.76 2.59 -1.37
C ILE A 41 -3.76 2.32 -0.27
N SER A 42 -4.28 3.38 0.33
CA SER A 42 -5.42 3.24 1.24
C SER A 42 -6.70 2.98 0.44
N GLN A 43 -7.32 1.80 0.66
CA GLN A 43 -8.64 1.48 0.09
C GLN A 43 -9.71 2.52 0.51
N ASN A 44 -9.50 3.22 1.61
CA ASN A 44 -10.41 4.25 2.09
C ASN A 44 -10.44 5.49 1.20
N ASN A 45 -9.37 5.74 0.45
CA ASN A 45 -9.33 6.82 -0.53
C ASN A 45 -10.32 6.57 -1.69
N MET A 46 -10.60 5.30 -2.02
CA MET A 46 -11.59 4.94 -3.04
C MET A 46 -13.01 5.38 -2.68
N LEU A 47 -13.34 5.48 -1.39
CA LEU A 47 -14.69 5.89 -0.95
C LEU A 47 -14.95 7.38 -1.21
N VAL A 48 -13.93 8.22 -1.14
CA VAL A 48 -14.04 9.63 -1.55
C VAL A 48 -14.35 9.73 -3.05
N ARG A 49 -13.69 8.94 -3.89
CA ARG A 49 -13.98 8.88 -5.33
C ARG A 49 -15.41 8.41 -5.59
N GLN A 50 -15.89 7.40 -4.86
CA GLN A 50 -17.28 6.92 -4.98
C GLN A 50 -18.29 7.99 -4.56
N TYR A 51 -17.98 8.80 -3.56
CA TYR A 51 -18.83 9.93 -3.16
C TYR A 51 -18.92 11.00 -4.26
N ILE A 52 -17.79 11.39 -4.85
CA ILE A 52 -17.74 12.32 -5.98
C ILE A 52 -18.54 11.75 -7.17
N ARG A 53 -18.34 10.47 -7.49
CA ARG A 53 -19.14 9.79 -8.54
C ARG A 53 -20.64 9.86 -8.27
N ALA A 54 -21.06 9.71 -7.01
CA ALA A 54 -22.47 9.85 -6.65
C ALA A 54 -23.00 11.25 -6.95
N ILE A 55 -22.25 12.30 -6.64
CA ILE A 55 -22.62 13.68 -6.95
C ILE A 55 -22.72 13.88 -8.47
N LEU A 56 -21.73 13.41 -9.22
CA LEU A 56 -21.70 13.58 -10.68
C LEU A 56 -22.82 12.84 -11.40
N GLU A 57 -23.17 11.62 -10.97
CA GLU A 57 -24.21 10.80 -11.61
C GLU A 57 -25.63 11.20 -11.17
N LEU A 58 -25.80 11.64 -9.92
CA LEU A 58 -27.10 12.08 -9.40
C LEU A 58 -27.39 13.52 -9.74
N ASP A 59 -26.37 14.35 -9.94
CA ASP A 59 -26.48 15.76 -10.27
C ASP A 59 -27.43 16.53 -9.32
N PRO A 60 -27.16 16.53 -7.99
CA PRO A 60 -28.03 17.16 -7.01
C PRO A 60 -27.89 18.69 -7.05
N LYS A 61 -28.89 19.41 -6.53
CA LYS A 61 -28.81 20.87 -6.37
C LYS A 61 -27.75 21.31 -5.34
N ALA A 62 -27.49 20.45 -4.34
CA ALA A 62 -26.48 20.68 -3.31
C ALA A 62 -25.93 19.35 -2.78
N PHE A 63 -24.75 19.40 -2.17
CA PHE A 63 -24.22 18.25 -1.44
C PHE A 63 -23.59 18.70 -0.11
N VAL A 64 -23.55 17.78 0.85
CA VAL A 64 -22.87 17.95 2.15
C VAL A 64 -21.94 16.80 2.35
N MET A 65 -20.63 17.09 2.45
CA MET A 65 -19.60 16.12 2.75
C MET A 65 -19.08 16.34 4.16
N GLU A 66 -19.39 15.42 5.07
CA GLU A 66 -18.78 15.40 6.40
C GLU A 66 -17.43 14.69 6.31
N ASN A 67 -16.34 15.36 6.71
CA ASN A 67 -15.03 14.76 6.79
C ASN A 67 -14.15 15.52 7.78
N VAL A 68 -12.96 14.95 8.10
CA VAL A 68 -11.99 15.64 8.96
C VAL A 68 -11.37 16.84 8.24
N SER A 69 -11.03 17.89 8.99
CA SER A 69 -10.36 19.09 8.46
C SER A 69 -9.08 18.79 7.68
N MET A 70 -8.44 17.67 7.98
CA MET A 70 -7.24 17.18 7.27
C MET A 70 -7.49 16.84 5.80
N LEU A 71 -8.74 16.66 5.33
CA LEU A 71 -9.03 16.46 3.91
C LEU A 71 -8.49 17.62 3.05
N LYS A 72 -8.52 18.85 3.59
CA LYS A 72 -7.95 20.05 2.94
C LYS A 72 -6.41 20.09 2.96
N SER A 73 -5.76 19.12 3.65
CA SER A 73 -4.30 19.07 3.74
C SER A 73 -3.70 18.40 2.49
N GLU A 74 -2.65 19.00 1.97
CA GLU A 74 -1.86 18.43 0.86
C GLU A 74 -1.18 17.08 1.19
N VAL A 75 -1.20 16.66 2.45
CA VAL A 75 -0.64 15.38 2.89
C VAL A 75 -1.47 14.21 2.36
N HIS A 76 -2.77 14.41 2.14
CA HIS A 76 -3.67 13.38 1.66
C HIS A 76 -3.75 13.43 0.14
N ARG A 77 -3.11 12.42 -0.48
CA ARG A 77 -2.95 12.36 -1.93
C ARG A 77 -3.41 11.01 -2.47
N PHE A 78 -3.96 11.03 -3.67
CA PHE A 78 -4.11 9.85 -4.51
C PHE A 78 -2.84 9.66 -5.33
N TYR A 79 -2.38 8.44 -5.48
CA TYR A 79 -1.39 8.11 -6.50
C TYR A 79 -2.06 8.07 -7.88
N LEU A 80 -1.40 8.64 -8.87
CA LEU A 80 -1.89 8.67 -10.23
C LEU A 80 -1.93 7.25 -10.79
N THR A 81 -3.12 6.77 -11.13
CA THR A 81 -3.32 5.52 -11.85
C THR A 81 -3.50 5.79 -13.35
N ARG A 82 -3.35 4.76 -14.19
CA ARG A 82 -3.60 4.91 -15.62
C ARG A 82 -5.01 5.37 -15.95
N GLU A 83 -5.99 4.93 -15.15
CA GLU A 83 -7.39 5.38 -15.30
C GLU A 83 -7.58 6.86 -14.96
N ASP A 84 -6.75 7.41 -14.07
CA ASP A 84 -6.88 8.78 -13.62
C ASP A 84 -6.24 9.80 -14.57
N VAL A 85 -5.35 9.39 -15.46
CA VAL A 85 -4.58 10.32 -16.33
C VAL A 85 -5.51 11.27 -17.06
N GLN A 86 -6.53 10.73 -17.74
CA GLN A 86 -7.47 11.53 -18.52
C GLN A 86 -8.26 12.51 -17.65
N ILE A 87 -8.76 12.09 -16.51
CA ILE A 87 -9.54 12.97 -15.61
C ILE A 87 -8.66 14.05 -14.98
N VAL A 88 -7.41 13.73 -14.68
CA VAL A 88 -6.43 14.70 -14.15
C VAL A 88 -6.12 15.77 -15.19
N GLU A 89 -5.98 15.40 -16.46
CA GLU A 89 -5.76 16.31 -17.58
C GLU A 89 -7.02 17.14 -17.90
N ASP A 90 -8.20 16.53 -18.04
CA ASP A 90 -9.45 17.20 -18.38
C ASP A 90 -9.85 18.29 -17.37
N TYR A 91 -9.57 18.07 -16.10
CA TYR A 91 -9.91 19.00 -15.02
C TYR A 91 -8.70 19.81 -14.51
N ASN A 92 -7.54 19.74 -15.18
CA ASN A 92 -6.31 20.44 -14.80
C ASN A 92 -5.95 20.26 -13.31
N ILE A 93 -6.08 19.04 -12.79
CA ILE A 93 -5.80 18.73 -11.39
C ILE A 93 -4.29 18.82 -11.14
N PRO A 94 -3.81 19.60 -10.15
CA PRO A 94 -2.39 19.75 -9.87
C PRO A 94 -1.75 18.41 -9.44
N VAL A 95 -0.70 17.97 -10.12
CA VAL A 95 0.06 16.76 -9.77
C VAL A 95 1.43 17.11 -9.23
N LYS A 96 1.95 16.29 -8.32
CA LYS A 96 3.32 16.41 -7.77
C LYS A 96 4.02 15.05 -7.85
N GLU A 97 5.32 15.06 -8.06
CA GLU A 97 6.14 13.88 -7.88
C GLU A 97 6.21 13.48 -6.40
N THR A 98 6.13 12.19 -6.15
CA THR A 98 6.22 11.60 -4.81
C THR A 98 7.18 10.42 -4.87
N SER A 99 8.16 10.41 -3.98
CA SER A 99 9.09 9.29 -3.84
C SER A 99 8.53 8.25 -2.91
N LEU A 100 8.36 7.03 -3.40
CA LEU A 100 7.97 5.86 -2.62
C LEU A 100 9.18 4.96 -2.42
N CYS A 101 9.73 4.92 -1.20
CA CYS A 101 10.82 4.02 -0.87
C CYS A 101 10.33 2.56 -0.89
N LEU A 102 10.88 1.79 -1.82
CA LEU A 102 10.65 0.36 -1.93
C LEU A 102 11.64 -0.43 -1.08
N LEU A 103 12.93 -0.07 -1.13
CA LEU A 103 14.00 -0.76 -0.43
C LEU A 103 15.07 0.24 0.02
N GLU A 104 15.50 0.14 1.28
CA GLU A 104 16.58 0.96 1.83
C GLU A 104 17.94 0.56 1.21
N SER A 105 18.89 1.52 1.14
CA SER A 105 20.17 1.34 0.45
C SER A 105 21.02 0.18 0.96
N ASN A 106 20.96 -0.09 2.27
CA ASN A 106 21.72 -1.19 2.90
C ASN A 106 21.22 -2.60 2.53
N PHE A 107 20.05 -2.69 1.90
CA PHE A 107 19.47 -3.93 1.39
C PHE A 107 19.48 -4.00 -0.15
N ALA A 108 19.93 -2.94 -0.83
CA ALA A 108 19.97 -2.92 -2.29
C ALA A 108 21.01 -3.92 -2.83
N PHE A 109 20.68 -4.59 -3.94
CA PHE A 109 21.54 -5.57 -4.60
C PHE A 109 21.43 -5.46 -6.12
N ASP A 110 22.44 -5.99 -6.81
CA ASP A 110 22.47 -5.99 -8.26
C ASP A 110 21.33 -6.85 -8.86
N GLY A 111 20.61 -6.30 -9.83
CA GLY A 111 19.49 -6.97 -10.47
C GLY A 111 18.11 -6.77 -9.80
N VAL A 112 18.04 -6.07 -8.66
CA VAL A 112 16.76 -5.78 -7.98
C VAL A 112 15.76 -5.07 -8.89
N LEU A 113 16.21 -4.18 -9.79
CA LEU A 113 15.33 -3.49 -10.74
C LEU A 113 14.64 -4.45 -11.71
N ASN A 114 15.32 -5.52 -12.15
CA ASN A 114 14.72 -6.52 -13.02
C ASN A 114 13.56 -7.27 -12.33
N ILE A 115 13.67 -7.44 -11.03
CA ILE A 115 12.63 -8.10 -10.22
C ILE A 115 11.42 -7.17 -10.06
N ILE A 116 11.64 -5.94 -9.60
CA ILE A 116 10.54 -5.01 -9.31
C ILE A 116 9.84 -4.45 -10.56
N GLN A 117 10.43 -4.57 -11.73
CA GLN A 117 9.83 -4.20 -13.01
C GLN A 117 9.04 -5.33 -13.67
N SER A 118 9.01 -6.51 -13.08
CA SER A 118 8.32 -7.69 -13.63
C SER A 118 7.34 -8.27 -12.63
N TYR A 119 6.04 -8.23 -12.96
CA TYR A 119 5.00 -8.80 -12.11
C TYR A 119 5.23 -10.28 -11.80
N ASP A 120 5.63 -11.06 -12.82
CA ASP A 120 5.90 -12.50 -12.66
C ASP A 120 7.06 -12.77 -11.68
N GLN A 121 8.11 -11.94 -11.75
CA GLN A 121 9.23 -12.05 -10.80
C GLN A 121 8.78 -11.69 -9.38
N ILE A 122 7.99 -10.63 -9.22
CA ILE A 122 7.46 -10.24 -7.91
C ILE A 122 6.65 -11.38 -7.30
N VAL A 123 5.71 -11.95 -8.05
CA VAL A 123 4.84 -13.04 -7.57
C VAL A 123 5.64 -14.31 -7.26
N LYS A 124 6.71 -14.59 -8.03
CA LYS A 124 7.59 -15.73 -7.80
C LYS A 124 8.25 -15.72 -6.41
N TYR A 125 8.67 -14.53 -5.95
CA TYR A 125 9.38 -14.37 -4.67
C TYR A 125 8.48 -13.99 -3.50
N LEU A 126 7.26 -13.52 -3.77
CA LEU A 126 6.36 -13.06 -2.71
C LEU A 126 5.81 -14.23 -1.90
N TRP A 127 5.93 -14.13 -0.58
CA TRP A 127 5.33 -15.11 0.32
C TRP A 127 3.81 -14.96 0.37
N ASP A 128 3.13 -16.04 0.72
CA ASP A 128 1.73 -15.95 1.11
C ASP A 128 1.56 -15.14 2.41
N GLU A 129 0.36 -14.62 2.61
CA GLU A 129 0.05 -13.73 3.73
C GLU A 129 0.31 -14.39 5.10
N LYS A 130 0.11 -15.69 5.21
CA LYS A 130 0.30 -16.44 6.46
C LYS A 130 1.79 -16.49 6.84
N HIS A 131 2.67 -16.84 5.90
CA HIS A 131 4.12 -16.88 6.13
C HIS A 131 4.67 -15.49 6.46
N TYR A 132 4.26 -14.48 5.69
CA TYR A 132 4.65 -13.09 5.96
C TYR A 132 4.19 -12.62 7.35
N SER A 133 2.94 -12.89 7.72
CA SER A 133 2.39 -12.47 9.01
C SER A 133 3.16 -13.07 10.19
N GLU A 134 3.46 -14.36 10.14
CA GLU A 134 4.22 -15.06 11.19
C GLU A 134 5.63 -14.48 11.34
N LEU A 135 6.39 -14.36 10.26
CA LEU A 135 7.74 -13.83 10.33
C LEU A 135 7.76 -12.33 10.70
N ASN A 136 6.78 -11.55 10.26
CA ASN A 136 6.64 -10.14 10.62
C ASN A 136 6.37 -9.92 12.11
N VAL A 137 5.66 -10.84 12.78
CA VAL A 137 5.50 -10.83 14.25
C VAL A 137 6.85 -11.03 14.93
N VAL A 138 7.65 -11.97 14.47
CA VAL A 138 9.01 -12.21 14.97
C VAL A 138 9.93 -11.01 14.71
N TYR A 139 9.89 -10.44 13.51
CA TYR A 139 10.63 -9.22 13.16
C TYR A 139 10.25 -8.03 14.06
N LYS A 140 8.96 -7.83 14.35
CA LYS A 140 8.54 -6.78 15.27
C LYS A 140 9.06 -7.02 16.69
N ALA A 141 9.08 -8.26 17.15
CA ALA A 141 9.61 -8.64 18.45
C ALA A 141 11.15 -8.52 18.52
N SER A 142 11.86 -8.73 17.40
CA SER A 142 13.32 -8.64 17.35
C SER A 142 13.88 -7.23 17.68
N LYS A 143 13.03 -6.20 17.59
CA LYS A 143 13.35 -4.84 18.04
C LYS A 143 13.48 -4.74 19.56
N ASN A 144 12.98 -5.73 20.31
CA ASN A 144 13.15 -5.86 21.74
C ASN A 144 13.57 -7.30 22.07
N LEU A 145 14.88 -7.52 22.22
CA LEU A 145 15.46 -8.83 22.44
C LEU A 145 14.93 -9.57 23.68
N GLN A 146 14.39 -8.84 24.66
CA GLN A 146 13.78 -9.46 25.86
C GLN A 146 12.45 -10.14 25.54
N LYS A 147 11.69 -9.65 24.56
CA LYS A 147 10.39 -10.20 24.15
C LYS A 147 10.51 -11.29 23.08
N LEU A 148 11.61 -11.31 22.36
CA LEU A 148 11.80 -12.20 21.22
C LEU A 148 11.72 -13.69 21.58
N PRO A 149 12.32 -14.18 22.71
CA PRO A 149 12.22 -15.60 23.09
C PRO A 149 10.79 -16.11 23.26
N ASP A 150 9.95 -15.31 23.94
CA ASP A 150 8.55 -15.68 24.18
C ASP A 150 7.75 -15.75 22.88
N VAL A 151 8.00 -14.81 21.97
CA VAL A 151 7.37 -14.79 20.65
C VAL A 151 7.83 -16.00 19.82
N LEU A 152 9.12 -16.28 19.76
CA LEU A 152 9.64 -17.46 19.06
C LEU A 152 9.03 -18.75 19.62
N LYS A 153 8.96 -18.90 20.95
CA LYS A 153 8.36 -20.06 21.61
C LYS A 153 6.87 -20.21 21.23
N LYS A 154 6.13 -19.11 21.25
CA LYS A 154 4.69 -19.09 20.90
C LYS A 154 4.46 -19.51 19.43
N HIS A 155 5.29 -19.07 18.52
CA HIS A 155 5.15 -19.29 17.08
C HIS A 155 5.97 -20.49 16.57
N LYS A 156 6.67 -21.23 17.44
CA LYS A 156 7.61 -22.29 17.11
C LYS A 156 7.07 -23.28 16.08
N LYS A 157 5.84 -23.77 16.26
CA LYS A 157 5.25 -24.80 15.38
C LYS A 157 5.15 -24.30 13.93
N ASN A 158 4.59 -23.12 13.72
CA ASN A 158 4.44 -22.52 12.40
C ASN A 158 5.78 -22.19 11.76
N LEU A 159 6.70 -21.62 12.55
CA LEU A 159 8.05 -21.27 12.06
C LEU A 159 8.83 -22.50 11.58
N LEU A 160 8.75 -23.61 12.31
CA LEU A 160 9.41 -24.87 11.90
C LEU A 160 8.74 -25.51 10.67
N GLU A 161 7.43 -25.34 10.51
CA GLU A 161 6.71 -25.78 9.31
C GLU A 161 7.14 -24.96 8.09
N PHE A 162 7.18 -23.61 8.22
CA PHE A 162 7.54 -22.71 7.13
C PHE A 162 9.01 -22.81 6.74
N ALA A 163 9.90 -23.10 7.70
CA ALA A 163 11.32 -23.31 7.42
C ALA A 163 11.54 -24.38 6.33
N LYS A 164 10.73 -25.43 6.30
CA LYS A 164 10.82 -26.50 5.29
C LYS A 164 10.55 -26.00 3.85
N ALA A 165 9.76 -24.93 3.71
CA ALA A 165 9.43 -24.36 2.40
C ALA A 165 10.45 -23.30 1.94
N HIS A 166 11.17 -22.65 2.88
CA HIS A 166 12.03 -21.51 2.60
C HIS A 166 13.54 -21.81 2.68
N ILE A 167 13.94 -22.87 3.38
CA ILE A 167 15.37 -23.27 3.42
C ILE A 167 15.71 -23.98 2.10
N ASN A 168 16.67 -23.43 1.37
CA ASN A 168 17.15 -23.93 0.07
C ASN A 168 18.62 -23.53 -0.14
N ASP A 169 19.29 -24.13 -1.13
CA ASP A 169 20.68 -23.88 -1.52
C ASP A 169 20.77 -22.91 -2.74
N SER A 170 19.94 -21.90 -2.78
CA SER A 170 19.94 -20.94 -3.89
C SER A 170 20.97 -19.84 -3.68
N ASP A 171 21.69 -19.47 -4.75
CA ASP A 171 22.54 -18.26 -4.81
C ASP A 171 21.75 -16.98 -5.09
N ASP A 172 20.46 -17.08 -5.35
CA ASP A 172 19.57 -15.93 -5.54
C ASP A 172 19.45 -15.13 -4.23
N VAL A 173 19.67 -13.83 -4.30
CA VAL A 173 19.76 -12.95 -3.12
C VAL A 173 18.52 -13.02 -2.24
N ILE A 174 17.31 -13.00 -2.82
CA ILE A 174 16.06 -13.03 -2.06
C ILE A 174 15.85 -14.40 -1.42
N LEU A 175 16.00 -15.48 -2.19
CA LEU A 175 15.84 -16.84 -1.68
C LEU A 175 16.89 -17.18 -0.63
N LYS A 176 18.11 -16.67 -0.77
CA LYS A 176 19.18 -16.83 0.20
C LYS A 176 18.85 -16.12 1.51
N ALA A 177 18.38 -14.87 1.46
CA ALA A 177 17.94 -14.14 2.65
C ALA A 177 16.79 -14.86 3.38
N ASP A 178 15.83 -15.40 2.62
CA ASP A 178 14.75 -16.23 3.16
C ASP A 178 15.30 -17.48 3.86
N SER A 179 16.21 -18.20 3.20
CA SER A 179 16.86 -19.40 3.74
C SER A 179 17.67 -19.10 5.01
N GLU A 180 18.46 -18.02 5.03
CA GLU A 180 19.24 -17.59 6.17
C GLU A 180 18.35 -17.21 7.37
N ALA A 181 17.23 -16.53 7.16
CA ALA A 181 16.29 -16.17 8.21
C ALA A 181 15.71 -17.41 8.91
N PHE A 182 15.25 -18.38 8.14
CA PHE A 182 14.67 -19.60 8.70
C PHE A 182 15.72 -20.55 9.26
N THR A 183 16.92 -20.61 8.68
CA THR A 183 18.07 -21.36 9.23
C THR A 183 18.48 -20.82 10.61
N ALA A 184 18.57 -19.49 10.76
CA ALA A 184 18.85 -18.86 12.06
C ALA A 184 17.77 -19.19 13.11
N ILE A 185 16.50 -19.18 12.73
CA ILE A 185 15.40 -19.57 13.62
C ILE A 185 15.51 -21.04 14.04
N MET A 186 15.82 -21.94 13.12
CA MET A 186 15.99 -23.36 13.42
C MET A 186 17.20 -23.61 14.32
N ALA A 187 18.35 -22.99 14.03
CA ALA A 187 19.55 -23.07 14.84
C ALA A 187 19.32 -22.56 16.28
N TYR A 188 18.51 -21.50 16.44
CA TYR A 188 18.10 -21.05 17.76
C TYR A 188 17.28 -22.12 18.52
N PHE A 189 16.34 -22.79 17.88
CA PHE A 189 15.56 -23.84 18.53
C PHE A 189 16.36 -25.10 18.84
N SER A 190 17.50 -25.31 18.16
CA SER A 190 18.47 -26.36 18.42
C SER A 190 19.56 -25.95 19.44
N ASN A 191 19.52 -24.73 19.97
CA ASN A 191 20.54 -24.10 20.83
C ASN A 191 21.93 -23.97 20.15
N GLU A 192 21.97 -23.82 18.84
CA GLU A 192 23.19 -23.69 18.03
C GLU A 192 23.58 -22.23 17.76
N CYS A 193 22.65 -21.30 17.92
CA CYS A 193 22.92 -19.88 17.78
C CYS A 193 22.26 -19.05 18.89
N ASN A 194 22.72 -17.80 19.04
CA ASN A 194 22.12 -16.86 19.97
C ASN A 194 20.99 -16.04 19.31
N ILE A 195 20.21 -15.38 20.14
CA ILE A 195 19.04 -14.62 19.70
C ILE A 195 19.38 -13.37 18.86
N ALA A 196 20.60 -12.83 18.98
CA ALA A 196 21.03 -11.66 18.22
C ALA A 196 21.17 -11.99 16.71
N THR A 197 21.64 -13.20 16.39
CA THR A 197 21.77 -13.69 15.00
C THR A 197 20.43 -13.66 14.25
N ILE A 198 19.33 -13.99 14.92
CA ILE A 198 17.99 -13.99 14.33
C ILE A 198 17.58 -12.59 13.86
N LYS A 199 17.93 -11.56 14.63
CA LYS A 199 17.49 -10.17 14.35
C LYS A 199 17.92 -9.68 12.97
N ASP A 200 19.16 -9.93 12.61
CA ASP A 200 19.74 -9.40 11.36
C ASP A 200 19.25 -10.19 10.15
N SER A 201 19.24 -11.53 10.21
CA SER A 201 18.76 -12.40 9.15
C SER A 201 17.25 -12.19 8.85
N ILE A 202 16.43 -12.05 9.89
CA ILE A 202 14.99 -11.77 9.70
C ILE A 202 14.76 -10.38 9.10
N ALA A 203 15.60 -9.39 9.43
CA ALA A 203 15.43 -8.03 8.92
C ALA A 203 15.54 -8.00 7.40
N GLU A 204 16.52 -8.66 6.84
CA GLU A 204 16.76 -8.70 5.40
C GLU A 204 15.59 -9.37 4.64
N ALA A 205 15.20 -10.57 5.03
CA ALA A 205 14.08 -11.28 4.43
C ALA A 205 12.78 -10.45 4.47
N ILE A 206 12.45 -9.83 5.60
CA ILE A 206 11.27 -8.98 5.73
C ILE A 206 11.35 -7.72 4.87
N MET A 207 12.53 -7.12 4.69
CA MET A 207 12.67 -5.94 3.83
C MET A 207 12.42 -6.30 2.36
N TYR A 208 12.92 -7.45 1.89
CA TYR A 208 12.62 -7.93 0.54
C TYR A 208 11.13 -8.23 0.35
N GLN A 209 10.50 -8.92 1.29
CA GLN A 209 9.06 -9.19 1.22
C GLN A 209 8.21 -7.91 1.22
N ARG A 210 8.62 -6.87 1.96
CA ARG A 210 7.96 -5.56 1.94
C ARG A 210 8.15 -4.82 0.63
N MET A 211 9.34 -4.88 0.04
CA MET A 211 9.61 -4.34 -1.28
C MET A 211 8.70 -5.00 -2.33
N LEU A 212 8.67 -6.33 -2.36
CA LEU A 212 7.82 -7.10 -3.27
C LEU A 212 6.34 -6.77 -3.10
N SER A 213 5.86 -6.70 -1.85
CA SER A 213 4.47 -6.35 -1.55
C SER A 213 4.10 -4.94 -2.03
N LYS A 214 4.93 -3.93 -1.75
CA LYS A 214 4.72 -2.55 -2.22
C LYS A 214 4.72 -2.48 -3.75
N THR A 215 5.66 -3.19 -4.38
CA THR A 215 5.76 -3.19 -5.84
C THR A 215 4.56 -3.91 -6.46
N LYS A 216 4.11 -5.03 -5.86
CA LYS A 216 2.87 -5.69 -6.29
C LYS A 216 1.67 -4.75 -6.22
N GLU A 217 1.53 -3.95 -5.15
CA GLU A 217 0.46 -2.94 -5.04
C GLU A 217 0.52 -1.89 -6.14
N ILE A 218 1.71 -1.48 -6.58
CA ILE A 218 1.89 -0.57 -7.72
C ILE A 218 1.28 -1.19 -8.98
N PHE A 219 1.58 -2.46 -9.26
CA PHE A 219 1.01 -3.16 -10.41
C PHE A 219 -0.49 -3.43 -10.29
N ASP A 220 -0.94 -3.96 -9.14
CA ASP A 220 -2.34 -4.33 -8.91
C ASP A 220 -3.31 -3.13 -9.01
N ASN A 221 -2.78 -1.91 -8.81
CA ASN A 221 -3.57 -0.68 -8.86
C ASN A 221 -3.20 0.22 -10.05
N ASP A 222 -2.48 -0.30 -11.03
CA ASP A 222 -2.07 0.42 -12.25
C ASP A 222 -1.46 1.81 -11.97
N ILE A 223 -0.67 1.94 -10.88
CA ILE A 223 -0.01 3.20 -10.54
C ILE A 223 1.05 3.53 -11.59
N VAL A 224 1.05 4.76 -12.06
CA VAL A 224 2.03 5.26 -13.02
C VAL A 224 3.36 5.54 -12.31
N VAL A 225 4.37 4.72 -12.61
CA VAL A 225 5.76 4.95 -12.18
C VAL A 225 6.47 5.72 -13.29
N GLU A 226 6.98 6.92 -12.97
CA GLU A 226 7.73 7.75 -13.91
C GLU A 226 9.15 7.21 -14.12
N ARG A 227 9.81 6.87 -13.01
CA ARG A 227 11.18 6.32 -13.01
C ARG A 227 11.50 5.64 -11.68
N TYR A 228 12.58 4.88 -11.67
CA TYR A 228 13.19 4.35 -10.44
C TYR A 228 14.51 5.09 -10.17
N GLU A 229 14.74 5.46 -8.91
CA GLU A 229 15.98 6.06 -8.42
C GLU A 229 16.68 5.08 -7.48
N THR A 230 18.03 4.97 -7.61
CA THR A 230 18.85 3.97 -6.90
C THR A 230 19.95 4.57 -6.02
N GLU A 231 20.11 5.90 -5.99
CA GLU A 231 21.21 6.55 -5.26
C GLU A 231 21.12 6.38 -3.74
N SER A 232 19.92 6.37 -3.19
CA SER A 232 19.66 6.27 -1.74
C SER A 232 18.78 5.09 -1.36
N GLY A 233 18.96 3.96 -2.05
CA GLY A 233 18.07 2.82 -2.02
C GLY A 233 17.17 2.77 -3.25
N ILE A 234 16.23 1.85 -3.30
CA ILE A 234 15.33 1.72 -4.43
C ILE A 234 14.05 2.52 -4.18
N ASN A 235 13.87 3.57 -4.95
CA ASN A 235 12.71 4.46 -4.86
C ASN A 235 11.93 4.45 -6.17
N ALA A 236 10.62 4.29 -6.11
CA ALA A 236 9.72 4.53 -7.23
C ALA A 236 9.26 5.98 -7.19
N ILE A 237 9.54 6.74 -8.26
CA ILE A 237 9.03 8.09 -8.43
C ILE A 237 7.70 8.00 -9.16
N ILE A 238 6.65 8.38 -8.47
CA ILE A 238 5.26 8.31 -8.92
C ILE A 238 4.63 9.70 -8.88
N LYS A 239 3.61 9.91 -9.69
CA LYS A 239 2.80 11.13 -9.57
C LYS A 239 1.67 10.94 -8.57
N SER A 240 1.32 12.01 -7.91
CA SER A 240 0.20 12.06 -6.98
C SER A 240 -0.51 13.40 -7.04
N TYR A 241 -1.79 13.42 -6.68
CA TYR A 241 -2.60 14.63 -6.61
C TYR A 241 -3.37 14.68 -5.30
N ALA A 242 -3.59 15.90 -4.77
CA ALA A 242 -4.28 16.07 -3.51
C ALA A 242 -5.76 15.69 -3.64
N VAL A 243 -6.30 15.04 -2.62
CA VAL A 243 -7.72 14.61 -2.60
C VAL A 243 -8.64 15.83 -2.66
N TYR A 244 -8.28 16.92 -2.00
CA TYR A 244 -9.05 18.16 -2.04
C TYR A 244 -9.04 18.82 -3.41
N ASP A 245 -7.86 18.86 -4.09
CA ASP A 245 -7.75 19.40 -5.44
C ASP A 245 -8.59 18.60 -6.44
N TYR A 246 -8.56 17.25 -6.32
CA TYR A 246 -9.40 16.37 -7.14
C TYR A 246 -10.88 16.70 -6.98
N LEU A 247 -11.37 16.80 -5.74
CA LEU A 247 -12.75 17.13 -5.43
C LEU A 247 -13.11 18.52 -5.98
N LYS A 248 -12.28 19.52 -5.69
CA LYS A 248 -12.53 20.91 -6.06
C LYS A 248 -12.50 21.12 -7.57
N SER A 249 -11.46 20.66 -8.25
CA SER A 249 -11.30 20.86 -9.69
C SER A 249 -12.45 20.23 -10.49
N ILE A 250 -12.96 19.07 -10.05
CA ILE A 250 -14.08 18.43 -10.73
C ILE A 250 -15.40 19.16 -10.45
N LEU A 251 -15.73 19.39 -9.18
CA LEU A 251 -17.05 19.88 -8.81
C LEU A 251 -17.23 21.39 -9.10
N GLU A 252 -16.18 22.21 -8.99
CA GLU A 252 -16.21 23.64 -9.34
C GLU A 252 -15.98 23.91 -10.84
N SER A 253 -15.77 22.85 -11.67
CA SER A 253 -15.60 23.04 -13.10
C SER A 253 -16.82 23.69 -13.75
N GLU A 254 -16.63 24.36 -14.89
CA GLU A 254 -17.73 24.94 -15.68
C GLU A 254 -18.82 23.90 -16.03
N LYS A 255 -18.43 22.64 -16.15
CA LYS A 255 -19.32 21.53 -16.46
C LYS A 255 -20.31 21.22 -15.33
N HIS A 256 -19.90 21.38 -14.07
CA HIS A 256 -20.71 20.98 -12.92
C HIS A 256 -21.17 22.16 -12.06
N GLY A 257 -20.39 23.24 -11.99
CA GLY A 257 -20.80 24.55 -11.46
C GLY A 257 -21.10 24.61 -9.97
N TYR A 258 -20.62 23.62 -9.17
CA TYR A 258 -20.77 23.69 -7.71
C TYR A 258 -19.78 24.72 -7.12
N ILE A 259 -20.11 25.24 -5.95
CA ILE A 259 -19.24 26.08 -5.14
C ILE A 259 -18.93 25.33 -3.84
N ILE A 260 -17.65 25.13 -3.55
CA ILE A 260 -17.20 24.42 -2.34
C ILE A 260 -16.75 25.46 -1.31
N SER A 261 -17.38 25.46 -0.14
CA SER A 261 -17.10 26.36 0.98
C SER A 261 -16.38 25.69 2.16
#